data_1c66554277e7d1f343d70f3aac59bd19
#
_entry.id   1c66554277e7d1f343d70f3aac59bd19
#
_cell.length_a   1.000
_cell.length_b   1.000
_cell.length_c   1.000
_cell.angle_alpha   90.00
_cell.angle_beta   90.00
_cell.angle_gamma   90.00
#
_symmetry.space_group_name_H-M   'P 1'
#
loop_
_entity.id
_entity.type
_entity.pdbx_description
1 polymer ?
#
loop_
_entity_poly.entity_id
_entity_poly.type
_entity_poly.pdbx_seq_one_letter_code
_entity_poly.pdbx_strand_id
1 'polypeptide(L)'
;MTSGKVLSLYMTMPDMMRSGHRMKVEDIECDANGIIGSRDYENDTERPMVLVSKKSYDIIEEAELFFERGLLMEDIYVDVDLYHLKKGSIIEIGDMIFEVTGACEDYRYLYAFAPELPELIKGNRGLFITPIEYGRIEVGDEVNVIKEA
;
A
#
# COMPACT_ATOMS: atom_id res chain seq x y z
N MET A 1 7.38 -9.30 -18.17
CA MET A 1 7.45 -7.96 -17.57
C MET A 1 6.22 -7.72 -16.75
N THR A 2 6.40 -7.33 -15.50
CA THR A 2 5.28 -7.11 -14.59
C THR A 2 4.85 -5.66 -14.63
N SER A 3 3.61 -5.42 -15.06
CA SER A 3 3.07 -4.07 -15.13
C SER A 3 1.59 -4.06 -14.76
N GLY A 4 1.14 -2.92 -14.28
CA GLY A 4 -0.24 -2.74 -13.88
C GLY A 4 -0.56 -1.27 -13.73
N LYS A 5 -1.63 -0.98 -12.98
CA LYS A 5 -2.09 0.39 -12.74
C LYS A 5 -2.50 0.61 -11.31
N VAL A 6 -2.39 1.86 -10.88
CA VAL A 6 -2.91 2.28 -9.58
C VAL A 6 -4.43 2.34 -9.68
N LEU A 7 -5.10 1.56 -8.84
CA LEU A 7 -6.57 1.52 -8.79
C LEU A 7 -7.14 2.54 -7.82
N SER A 8 -6.47 2.75 -6.68
CA SER A 8 -6.89 3.75 -5.71
C SER A 8 -5.74 4.16 -4.81
N LEU A 9 -5.91 5.30 -4.18
CA LEU A 9 -4.93 5.88 -3.26
C LEU A 9 -5.64 6.33 -2.00
N TYR A 10 -4.95 6.24 -0.87
CA TYR A 10 -5.50 6.58 0.43
C TYR A 10 -4.49 7.36 1.26
N MET A 11 -4.98 8.18 2.16
CA MET A 11 -4.13 8.83 3.14
C MET A 11 -4.88 8.95 4.46
N THR A 12 -4.14 9.08 5.55
CA THR A 12 -4.72 9.29 6.87
C THR A 12 -4.78 10.79 7.13
N MET A 13 -5.99 11.31 7.36
CA MET A 13 -6.19 12.75 7.57
C MET A 13 -5.72 13.15 8.96
N PRO A 14 -4.91 14.21 9.06
CA PRO A 14 -4.30 14.60 10.33
C PRO A 14 -5.25 15.15 11.37
N ASP A 15 -6.35 15.76 10.94
CA ASP A 15 -7.29 16.45 11.82
C ASP A 15 -8.54 15.64 12.13
N MET A 16 -8.59 14.40 11.70
CA MET A 16 -9.78 13.57 11.84
C MET A 16 -9.67 12.60 12.99
N MET A 17 -9.85 13.11 14.19
CA MET A 17 -10.00 12.27 15.37
C MET A 17 -8.79 11.43 15.75
N ARG A 18 -8.90 10.76 16.87
CA ARG A 18 -7.83 9.97 17.49
C ARG A 18 -7.44 8.73 16.73
N SER A 19 -8.39 8.14 16.01
CA SER A 19 -8.14 6.89 15.29
C SER A 19 -7.48 7.11 13.93
N GLY A 20 -7.45 8.38 13.47
CA GLY A 20 -6.99 8.68 12.13
C GLY A 20 -7.98 8.21 11.09
N HIS A 21 -8.57 9.14 10.37
CA HIS A 21 -9.53 8.81 9.32
C HIS A 21 -8.80 8.52 8.01
N ARG A 22 -9.07 7.36 7.43
CA ARG A 22 -8.53 7.01 6.13
C ARG A 22 -9.44 7.57 5.04
N MET A 23 -8.88 8.31 4.12
CA MET A 23 -9.64 8.93 3.04
C MET A 23 -9.09 8.49 1.69
N LYS A 24 -10.01 8.09 0.80
CA LYS A 24 -9.67 7.81 -0.59
C LYS A 24 -9.43 9.13 -1.31
N VAL A 25 -8.31 9.22 -2.01
CA VAL A 25 -7.92 10.45 -2.72
C VAL A 25 -7.54 10.14 -4.16
N GLU A 26 -7.51 11.18 -5.00
CA GLU A 26 -7.19 11.02 -6.42
C GLU A 26 -5.69 11.04 -6.68
N ASP A 27 -4.94 11.70 -5.81
CA ASP A 27 -3.49 11.78 -5.93
C ASP A 27 -2.85 11.92 -4.57
N ILE A 28 -1.56 11.60 -4.50
CA ILE A 28 -0.75 11.84 -3.31
C ILE A 28 0.60 12.40 -3.73
N GLU A 29 1.13 13.29 -2.89
CA GLU A 29 2.50 13.75 -2.99
C GLU A 29 3.29 13.10 -1.86
N CYS A 30 4.48 12.64 -2.14
CA CYS A 30 5.29 11.99 -1.13
C CYS A 30 6.77 12.25 -1.34
N ASP A 31 7.51 12.10 -0.25
CA ASP A 31 8.96 12.18 -0.23
C ASP A 31 9.49 11.13 0.76
N ALA A 32 10.76 11.18 1.09
CA ALA A 32 11.37 10.19 1.99
C ALA A 32 10.74 10.15 3.38
N ASN A 33 9.95 11.16 3.76
CA ASN A 33 9.29 11.22 5.06
C ASN A 33 7.84 10.73 5.02
N GLY A 34 7.35 10.32 3.85
CA GLY A 34 6.00 9.77 3.70
C GLY A 34 5.10 10.60 2.80
N ILE A 35 3.80 10.47 3.00
CA ILE A 35 2.79 11.18 2.23
C ILE A 35 2.60 12.56 2.81
N ILE A 36 2.88 13.58 2.01
CA ILE A 36 2.75 14.98 2.42
C ILE A 36 1.28 15.28 2.69
N GLY A 37 0.98 15.83 3.87
CA GLY A 37 -0.37 16.12 4.30
C GLY A 37 -1.03 15.00 5.08
N SER A 38 -0.40 13.84 5.18
CA SER A 38 -0.90 12.74 6.00
C SER A 38 -0.58 12.98 7.48
N ARG A 39 -1.40 12.42 8.36
CA ARG A 39 -1.16 12.46 9.81
C ARG A 39 0.22 11.92 10.17
N ASP A 40 0.67 10.91 9.44
CA ASP A 40 1.93 10.22 9.74
C ASP A 40 3.15 10.83 9.06
N TYR A 41 2.96 11.93 8.35
CA TYR A 41 4.08 12.60 7.67
C TYR A 41 5.09 13.12 8.70
N GLU A 42 6.35 12.74 8.53
CA GLU A 42 7.47 13.06 9.40
C GLU A 42 7.41 12.47 10.81
N ASN A 43 6.30 11.85 11.18
CA ASN A 43 6.15 11.32 12.54
C ASN A 43 6.81 9.96 12.71
N ASP A 44 6.93 9.21 11.62
CA ASP A 44 7.52 7.88 11.67
C ASP A 44 8.20 7.58 10.34
N THR A 45 9.46 8.00 10.24
CA THR A 45 10.26 7.80 9.04
C THR A 45 10.62 6.33 8.83
N GLU A 46 10.45 5.49 9.85
CA GLU A 46 10.69 4.06 9.74
C GLU A 46 9.45 3.32 9.24
N ARG A 47 8.31 4.00 9.19
CA ARG A 47 7.09 3.38 8.72
C ARG A 47 6.90 3.64 7.23
N PRO A 48 7.27 2.68 6.40
CA PRO A 48 7.12 2.84 4.95
C PRO A 48 5.65 2.85 4.54
N MET A 49 5.41 3.28 3.33
CA MET A 49 4.08 3.23 2.74
C MET A 49 3.71 1.77 2.48
N VAL A 50 2.41 1.49 2.52
CA VAL A 50 1.90 0.14 2.26
C VAL A 50 1.30 0.09 0.86
N LEU A 51 1.79 -0.85 0.05
CA LEU A 51 1.24 -1.15 -1.26
C LEU A 51 0.50 -2.48 -1.18
N VAL A 52 -0.76 -2.49 -1.60
CA VAL A 52 -1.58 -3.70 -1.61
C VAL A 52 -2.01 -3.99 -3.03
N SER A 53 -1.94 -5.26 -3.40
CA SER A 53 -2.38 -5.75 -4.69
C SER A 53 -3.83 -6.23 -4.62
N LYS A 54 -4.53 -6.12 -5.74
CA LYS A 54 -5.87 -6.69 -5.90
C LYS A 54 -5.93 -8.16 -5.47
N LYS A 55 -4.82 -8.88 -5.60
CA LYS A 55 -4.72 -10.29 -5.19
C LYS A 55 -5.16 -10.50 -3.74
N SER A 56 -4.81 -9.59 -2.83
CA SER A 56 -5.19 -9.73 -1.41
C SER A 56 -6.70 -9.75 -1.25
N TYR A 57 -7.39 -8.82 -1.89
CA TYR A 57 -8.84 -8.74 -1.80
C TYR A 57 -9.52 -9.86 -2.56
N ASP A 58 -8.95 -10.34 -3.66
CA ASP A 58 -9.48 -11.49 -4.38
C ASP A 58 -9.47 -12.73 -3.51
N ILE A 59 -8.39 -12.95 -2.75
CA ILE A 59 -8.29 -14.08 -1.82
C ILE A 59 -9.37 -13.96 -0.73
N ILE A 60 -9.55 -12.77 -0.18
CA ILE A 60 -10.54 -12.52 0.85
C ILE A 60 -11.95 -12.80 0.31
N GLU A 61 -12.23 -12.32 -0.89
CA GLU A 61 -13.56 -12.46 -1.49
C GLU A 61 -13.86 -13.90 -1.92
N GLU A 62 -12.85 -14.66 -2.28
CA GLU A 62 -13.02 -16.09 -2.56
C GLU A 62 -13.45 -16.87 -1.31
N ALA A 63 -13.11 -16.35 -0.14
CA ALA A 63 -13.54 -16.93 1.13
C ALA A 63 -14.91 -16.40 1.59
N GLU A 64 -15.62 -15.69 0.69
CA GLU A 64 -16.94 -15.12 0.94
C GLU A 64 -16.94 -14.04 2.03
N LEU A 65 -15.81 -13.34 2.19
CA LEU A 65 -15.70 -12.19 3.05
C LEU A 65 -15.58 -10.94 2.17
N PHE A 66 -16.35 -9.91 2.50
CA PHE A 66 -16.37 -8.70 1.69
C PHE A 66 -16.13 -7.48 2.56
N PHE A 67 -15.03 -6.77 2.27
CA PHE A 67 -14.65 -5.57 2.99
C PHE A 67 -14.35 -4.46 2.01
N GLU A 68 -14.56 -3.22 2.44
CA GLU A 68 -14.19 -2.07 1.62
C GLU A 68 -12.68 -2.01 1.48
N ARG A 69 -12.22 -1.52 0.33
CA ARG A 69 -10.79 -1.22 0.12
C ARG A 69 -10.39 -0.16 1.14
N GLY A 70 -9.14 -0.22 1.58
CA GLY A 70 -8.64 0.58 2.70
C GLY A 70 -8.53 -0.23 3.98
N LEU A 71 -9.23 -1.38 4.07
CA LEU A 71 -9.17 -2.25 5.24
C LEU A 71 -7.75 -2.65 5.59
N LEU A 72 -6.93 -2.94 4.59
CA LEU A 72 -5.57 -3.41 4.80
C LEU A 72 -4.57 -2.27 5.06
N MET A 73 -5.09 -1.07 5.31
CA MET A 73 -4.30 0.13 5.57
C MET A 73 -3.37 0.49 4.42
N GLU A 74 -3.79 0.16 3.21
CA GLU A 74 -3.03 0.47 2.03
C GLU A 74 -3.00 1.98 1.77
N ASP A 75 -1.84 2.45 1.32
CA ASP A 75 -1.70 3.80 0.79
C ASP A 75 -1.87 3.76 -0.72
N ILE A 76 -1.37 2.70 -1.35
CA ILE A 76 -1.44 2.50 -2.79
C ILE A 76 -2.05 1.13 -3.07
N TYR A 77 -3.14 1.10 -3.85
CA TYR A 77 -3.80 -0.14 -4.24
C TYR A 77 -3.65 -0.32 -5.75
N VAL A 78 -3.08 -1.46 -6.15
CA VAL A 78 -2.75 -1.73 -7.55
C VAL A 78 -3.40 -3.02 -8.03
N ASP A 79 -3.50 -3.18 -9.36
CA ASP A 79 -4.13 -4.36 -9.96
C ASP A 79 -3.13 -5.48 -10.28
N VAL A 80 -1.84 -5.26 -10.03
CA VAL A 80 -0.81 -6.23 -10.36
C VAL A 80 -0.26 -6.88 -9.09
N ASP A 81 0.01 -8.19 -9.16
CA ASP A 81 0.61 -8.93 -8.06
C ASP A 81 2.12 -8.66 -8.01
N LEU A 82 2.56 -8.00 -6.94
CA LEU A 82 3.96 -7.66 -6.72
C LEU A 82 4.55 -8.37 -5.51
N TYR A 83 3.82 -9.31 -4.91
CA TYR A 83 4.23 -9.90 -3.63
C TYR A 83 5.45 -10.82 -3.72
N HIS A 84 5.89 -11.15 -4.93
CA HIS A 84 7.14 -11.89 -5.13
C HIS A 84 8.39 -11.01 -4.98
N LEU A 85 8.21 -9.69 -4.96
CA LEU A 85 9.32 -8.76 -4.88
C LEU A 85 9.95 -8.76 -3.50
N LYS A 86 11.28 -8.79 -3.45
CA LYS A 86 12.05 -8.81 -2.22
C LYS A 86 12.61 -7.43 -1.91
N LYS A 87 13.02 -7.25 -0.67
CA LYS A 87 13.67 -6.03 -0.22
C LYS A 87 14.80 -5.64 -1.21
N GLY A 88 14.80 -4.39 -1.60
CA GLY A 88 15.76 -3.87 -2.56
C GLY A 88 15.25 -3.80 -3.98
N SER A 89 14.09 -4.41 -4.26
CA SER A 89 13.46 -4.29 -5.57
C SER A 89 13.02 -2.86 -5.81
N ILE A 90 13.03 -2.44 -7.06
CA ILE A 90 12.68 -1.07 -7.45
C ILE A 90 11.45 -1.11 -8.34
N ILE A 91 10.46 -0.29 -8.01
CA ILE A 91 9.26 -0.15 -8.82
C ILE A 91 9.08 1.32 -9.22
N GLU A 92 8.48 1.51 -10.39
CA GLU A 92 8.13 2.82 -10.89
C GLU A 92 6.61 2.94 -10.91
N ILE A 93 6.10 4.01 -10.33
CA ILE A 93 4.67 4.32 -10.36
C ILE A 93 4.53 5.73 -10.91
N GLY A 94 3.93 5.85 -12.11
CA GLY A 94 3.94 7.12 -12.81
C GLY A 94 5.38 7.56 -13.05
N ASP A 95 5.72 8.75 -12.59
CA ASP A 95 7.08 9.29 -12.72
C ASP A 95 7.93 9.07 -11.47
N MET A 96 7.40 8.39 -10.46
CA MET A 96 8.10 8.18 -9.20
C MET A 96 8.74 6.81 -9.10
N ILE A 97 9.83 6.76 -8.37
CA ILE A 97 10.58 5.54 -8.11
C ILE A 97 10.48 5.20 -6.63
N PHE A 98 10.15 3.94 -6.33
CA PHE A 98 10.02 3.43 -4.97
C PHE A 98 10.93 2.22 -4.79
N GLU A 99 11.42 2.05 -3.59
CA GLU A 99 12.16 0.84 -3.21
C GLU A 99 11.28 -0.02 -2.31
N VAL A 100 11.26 -1.32 -2.58
CA VAL A 100 10.59 -2.29 -1.70
C VAL A 100 11.47 -2.51 -0.48
N THR A 101 10.92 -2.27 0.70
CA THR A 101 11.67 -2.43 1.95
C THR A 101 11.34 -3.72 2.69
N GLY A 102 10.30 -4.42 2.29
CA GLY A 102 9.94 -5.72 2.84
C GLY A 102 8.48 -6.04 2.68
N ALA A 103 8.10 -7.22 3.15
CA ALA A 103 6.70 -7.61 3.17
C ALA A 103 6.02 -7.03 4.41
N CYS A 104 4.78 -6.60 4.25
CA CYS A 104 3.96 -6.17 5.37
C CYS A 104 3.46 -7.41 6.11
N GLU A 105 3.86 -7.57 7.37
CA GLU A 105 3.50 -8.72 8.17
C GLU A 105 2.74 -8.34 9.45
N ASP A 106 2.12 -7.17 9.46
CA ASP A 106 1.31 -6.75 10.60
C ASP A 106 -0.14 -7.19 10.38
N TYR A 107 -0.53 -8.24 11.08
CA TYR A 107 -1.85 -8.85 10.92
C TYR A 107 -2.76 -8.66 12.13
N ARG A 108 -2.25 -8.09 13.21
CA ARG A 108 -2.95 -8.11 14.51
C ARG A 108 -4.34 -7.51 14.49
N TYR A 109 -4.47 -6.34 13.90
CA TYR A 109 -5.78 -5.67 13.92
C TYR A 109 -6.83 -6.36 13.04
N LEU A 110 -6.37 -7.19 12.11
CA LEU A 110 -7.27 -7.87 11.18
C LEU A 110 -8.17 -8.89 11.87
N TYR A 111 -7.73 -9.41 13.03
CA TYR A 111 -8.57 -10.33 13.81
C TYR A 111 -9.89 -9.71 14.24
N ALA A 112 -9.94 -8.40 14.40
CA ALA A 112 -11.16 -7.70 14.80
C ALA A 112 -12.23 -7.71 13.70
N PHE A 113 -11.84 -7.95 12.45
CA PHE A 113 -12.77 -7.98 11.32
C PHE A 113 -13.25 -9.39 11.01
N ALA A 114 -12.34 -10.36 11.05
CA ALA A 114 -12.68 -11.77 10.89
C ALA A 114 -11.52 -12.60 11.45
N PRO A 115 -11.82 -13.62 12.29
CA PRO A 115 -10.77 -14.44 12.89
C PRO A 115 -9.88 -15.15 11.87
N GLU A 116 -10.45 -15.54 10.71
CA GLU A 116 -9.71 -16.24 9.67
C GLU A 116 -8.91 -15.33 8.75
N LEU A 117 -9.15 -14.02 8.80
CA LEU A 117 -8.57 -13.08 7.83
C LEU A 117 -7.03 -13.08 7.81
N PRO A 118 -6.33 -13.02 8.95
CA PRO A 118 -4.86 -13.02 8.92
C PRO A 118 -4.28 -14.25 8.24
N GLU A 119 -4.86 -15.42 8.46
CA GLU A 119 -4.36 -16.65 7.87
C GLU A 119 -4.63 -16.72 6.37
N LEU A 120 -5.78 -16.20 5.93
CA LEU A 120 -6.15 -16.19 4.52
C LEU A 120 -5.14 -15.44 3.65
N ILE A 121 -4.67 -14.30 4.14
CA ILE A 121 -3.78 -13.44 3.35
C ILE A 121 -2.33 -13.51 3.79
N LYS A 122 -1.97 -14.51 4.57
CA LYS A 122 -0.58 -14.70 4.97
C LYS A 122 0.31 -14.81 3.73
N GLY A 123 1.34 -13.95 3.66
CA GLY A 123 2.19 -13.86 2.48
C GLY A 123 1.63 -12.99 1.36
N ASN A 124 0.37 -12.57 1.47
CA ASN A 124 -0.31 -11.74 0.47
C ASN A 124 -1.00 -10.54 1.12
N ARG A 125 -0.40 -10.01 2.19
CA ARG A 125 -0.94 -8.90 2.96
C ARG A 125 -0.62 -7.55 2.34
N GLY A 126 0.58 -7.39 1.82
CA GLY A 126 1.05 -6.12 1.27
C GLY A 126 2.56 -6.05 1.24
N LEU A 127 3.05 -4.99 0.64
CA LEU A 127 4.47 -4.66 0.62
C LEU A 127 4.70 -3.31 1.27
N PHE A 128 5.81 -3.19 1.99
CA PHE A 128 6.31 -1.89 2.41
C PHE A 128 7.17 -1.31 1.30
N ILE A 129 6.92 -0.06 0.96
CA ILE A 129 7.70 0.66 -0.05
C ILE A 129 8.05 2.04 0.47
N THR A 130 9.14 2.60 -0.03
CA THR A 130 9.61 3.92 0.34
C THR A 130 9.92 4.73 -0.91
N PRO A 131 9.44 5.97 -1.02
CA PRO A 131 9.80 6.83 -2.16
C PRO A 131 11.30 7.13 -2.10
N ILE A 132 11.96 7.12 -3.26
CA ILE A 132 13.38 7.47 -3.33
C ILE A 132 13.55 8.98 -3.34
N GLU A 133 12.60 9.69 -3.97
CA GLU A 133 12.66 11.15 -4.03
C GLU A 133 11.24 11.73 -4.02
N TYR A 134 11.15 13.05 -3.92
CA TYR A 134 9.87 13.76 -3.96
C TYR A 134 9.17 13.54 -5.29
N GLY A 135 7.87 13.39 -5.24
CA GLY A 135 7.05 13.31 -6.43
C GLY A 135 5.57 13.17 -6.12
N ARG A 136 4.80 13.00 -7.16
CA ARG A 136 3.35 12.88 -7.09
C ARG A 136 2.90 11.70 -7.94
N ILE A 137 1.96 10.93 -7.42
CA ILE A 137 1.30 9.86 -8.19
C ILE A 137 -0.19 10.09 -8.13
N GLU A 138 -0.90 9.54 -9.14
CA GLU A 138 -2.36 9.67 -9.21
C GLU A 138 -2.99 8.36 -9.66
N VAL A 139 -4.28 8.23 -9.40
CA VAL A 139 -5.05 7.06 -9.82
C VAL A 139 -4.94 6.91 -11.34
N GLY A 140 -4.69 5.69 -11.78
CA GLY A 140 -4.50 5.37 -13.19
C GLY A 140 -3.06 5.35 -13.65
N ASP A 141 -2.12 5.81 -12.81
CA ASP A 141 -0.70 5.75 -13.15
C ASP A 141 -0.24 4.32 -13.36
N GLU A 142 0.68 4.12 -14.29
CA GLU A 142 1.25 2.81 -14.55
C GLU A 142 2.21 2.39 -13.45
N VAL A 143 2.21 1.09 -13.17
CA VAL A 143 3.10 0.47 -12.19
C VAL A 143 4.00 -0.50 -12.94
N ASN A 144 5.31 -0.32 -12.86
CA ASN A 144 6.27 -1.17 -13.54
C ASN A 144 7.38 -1.61 -12.58
N VAL A 145 7.82 -2.85 -12.72
CA VAL A 145 8.99 -3.34 -11.97
C VAL A 145 10.23 -3.00 -12.77
N ILE A 146 11.11 -2.18 -12.19
CA ILE A 146 12.35 -1.79 -12.85
C ILE A 146 13.47 -2.77 -12.53
N LYS A 147 13.51 -3.24 -11.27
CA LYS A 147 14.57 -4.13 -10.82
C LYS A 147 14.03 -5.08 -9.77
N GLU A 148 14.27 -6.37 -9.93
CA GLU A 148 13.97 -7.36 -8.90
C GLU A 148 15.25 -7.70 -8.14
N ALA A 149 15.19 -7.57 -6.83
CA ALA A 149 16.32 -7.92 -5.99
C ALA A 149 16.38 -9.44 -5.74
#